data_7ff75d5c52c6b3246c3f48d098e0288f
#
_entry.id   7ff75d5c52c6b3246c3f48d098e0288f
#
_cell.length_a   1.000
_cell.length_b   1.000
_cell.length_c   1.000
_cell.angle_alpha   90.00
_cell.angle_beta   90.00
_cell.angle_gamma   90.00
#
_symmetry.space_group_name_H-M   'P 1'
#
loop_
_entity.id
_entity.type
_entity.pdbx_description
1 polymer ?
#
loop_
_entity_poly.entity_id
_entity_poly.type
_entity_poly.pdbx_seq_one_letter_code
_entity_poly.pdbx_strand_id
1 'polypeptide(L)'
;MCMKSRITVLLGAKSLLLLMLGASESRANPPDGPPPTPPRTTTTTPGAQPSSALLPLPQPRRDNGAEARPPYSSPVLAPPTNLGVDLSLIPGRKIEPIDLLSVLRLAGERDLDIAIARQRIDQSLADLSRTRALWLPTLFLGPTYYRADGQVQSINGQIQNVNRGSLFLGGTASLANGFPAPSPGTGFPQLNGLSSVLRISDSLFEPLAARRVVSANRAGFQARTNDALLEVAEAYLDLQMASGRLAIAREAAGNADRLSTITGTYLATGQGQEADHRRALAELKHQRKNIQAASSQLLVSSTNLVRLLVLDANLVVAPVEPAEAMLCLIPDDIPLEELIIQALQHRPELAQSKELVQAAVVRLKQARLRPFIPSVGATYAGGGQGGGPGSFFGNFGARGDFMITMFWEVQHLGFGDRAIMRRNAADKRVADLEFAQVGARVTADVAAAHAQRITASLQVQESRETVFEALESLKLNFDNLQQAFGLARSTRPIEVLQPIQALAQARLDYLDSVMAYNHSQFRLKRAIGQQP
;
A
#
# COMPACT_ATOMS: atom_id res chain seq x y z
N MET A 1 -32.58 -3.07 -61.76
CA MET A 1 -31.76 -4.00 -60.99
C MET A 1 -31.17 -3.18 -59.85
N CYS A 2 -31.51 -3.28 -58.63
CA CYS A 2 -31.97 -4.32 -57.77
C CYS A 2 -32.78 -3.68 -56.62
N MET A 3 -33.99 -4.02 -56.51
CA MET A 3 -34.95 -3.63 -55.47
C MET A 3 -35.18 -4.87 -54.62
N LYS A 4 -34.38 -5.08 -53.55
CA LYS A 4 -34.57 -6.12 -52.52
C LYS A 4 -33.62 -5.89 -51.37
N SER A 5 -33.96 -5.02 -50.39
CA SER A 5 -33.42 -5.06 -49.03
C SER A 5 -34.09 -4.03 -48.10
N ARG A 6 -35.42 -4.09 -47.91
CA ARG A 6 -36.12 -3.26 -46.89
C ARG A 6 -37.33 -3.96 -46.26
N ILE A 7 -37.35 -5.28 -46.14
CA ILE A 7 -38.51 -5.98 -45.52
C ILE A 7 -38.13 -6.82 -44.28
N THR A 8 -36.89 -6.89 -43.86
CA THR A 8 -36.49 -7.79 -42.76
C THR A 8 -36.38 -7.10 -41.40
N VAL A 9 -36.62 -5.80 -41.28
CA VAL A 9 -36.48 -5.07 -39.99
C VAL A 9 -37.83 -4.86 -39.28
N LEU A 10 -38.96 -5.08 -39.94
CA LEU A 10 -40.29 -4.82 -39.32
C LEU A 10 -40.92 -6.02 -38.61
N LEU A 11 -40.37 -7.22 -38.71
CA LEU A 11 -40.90 -8.41 -38.02
C LEU A 11 -40.24 -8.70 -36.64
N GLY A 12 -39.13 -8.05 -36.32
CA GLY A 12 -38.42 -8.22 -35.02
C GLY A 12 -39.04 -7.48 -33.83
N ALA A 13 -39.84 -6.44 -34.07
CA ALA A 13 -40.36 -5.59 -33.00
C ALA A 13 -41.70 -6.08 -32.41
N LYS A 14 -42.43 -6.96 -33.07
CA LYS A 14 -43.72 -7.52 -32.56
C LYS A 14 -43.54 -8.78 -31.70
N SER A 15 -42.46 -9.52 -31.83
CA SER A 15 -42.19 -10.71 -31.00
C SER A 15 -41.61 -10.40 -29.63
N LEU A 16 -41.02 -9.21 -29.44
CA LEU A 16 -40.47 -8.84 -28.15
C LEU A 16 -41.51 -8.25 -27.16
N LEU A 17 -42.67 -7.82 -27.67
CA LEU A 17 -43.76 -7.27 -26.85
C LEU A 17 -44.70 -8.34 -26.28
N LEU A 18 -44.69 -9.54 -26.83
CA LEU A 18 -45.54 -10.66 -26.37
C LEU A 18 -44.87 -11.55 -25.31
N LEU A 19 -43.56 -11.40 -25.11
CA LEU A 19 -42.80 -12.15 -24.09
C LEU A 19 -42.74 -11.47 -22.72
N MET A 20 -43.24 -10.25 -22.59
CA MET A 20 -43.26 -9.49 -21.30
C MET A 20 -44.64 -9.50 -20.61
N LEU A 21 -45.65 -10.15 -21.15
CA LEU A 21 -47.02 -10.19 -20.59
C LEU A 21 -47.48 -11.58 -20.13
N GLY A 22 -46.58 -12.57 -20.09
CA GLY A 22 -46.92 -13.95 -19.77
C GLY A 22 -46.21 -14.54 -18.53
N ALA A 23 -46.00 -13.78 -17.47
CA ALA A 23 -45.47 -14.34 -16.21
C ALA A 23 -46.04 -13.62 -15.00
N SER A 24 -47.32 -13.88 -14.72
CA SER A 24 -47.90 -13.63 -13.41
C SER A 24 -48.92 -14.67 -13.11
N GLU A 25 -48.49 -15.77 -12.52
CA GLU A 25 -49.25 -16.61 -11.61
C GLU A 25 -48.32 -17.71 -11.10
N SER A 26 -47.68 -17.47 -9.97
CA SER A 26 -47.15 -18.51 -9.12
C SER A 26 -47.56 -18.21 -7.68
N ARG A 27 -48.35 -19.12 -7.17
CA ARG A 27 -48.99 -19.18 -5.87
C ARG A 27 -48.07 -18.82 -4.73
N ALA A 28 -48.53 -17.93 -3.87
CA ALA A 28 -48.03 -17.70 -2.52
C ALA A 28 -48.25 -18.95 -1.65
N ASN A 29 -47.19 -19.51 -1.06
CA ASN A 29 -47.26 -20.36 0.11
C ASN A 29 -47.20 -19.43 1.36
N PRO A 30 -47.97 -19.78 2.42
CA PRO A 30 -47.98 -19.00 3.65
C PRO A 30 -46.71 -19.17 4.43
N PRO A 31 -46.36 -18.22 5.33
CA PRO A 31 -45.10 -18.22 6.06
C PRO A 31 -45.11 -19.29 7.16
N ASP A 32 -44.09 -20.12 7.16
CA ASP A 32 -43.79 -21.05 8.27
C ASP A 32 -43.42 -20.26 9.52
N GLY A 33 -43.86 -20.83 10.66
CA GLY A 33 -43.78 -20.26 11.99
C GLY A 33 -42.36 -20.06 12.53
N PRO A 34 -42.23 -19.50 13.73
CA PRO A 34 -40.95 -19.10 14.31
C PRO A 34 -40.06 -20.32 14.65
N PRO A 35 -38.72 -20.17 14.58
CA PRO A 35 -37.79 -21.27 14.87
C PRO A 35 -37.86 -21.71 16.33
N PRO A 36 -37.61 -22.99 16.62
CA PRO A 36 -37.70 -23.56 17.97
C PRO A 36 -36.60 -23.00 18.88
N THR A 37 -37.00 -22.58 20.07
CA THR A 37 -36.15 -22.22 21.20
C THR A 37 -35.30 -23.40 21.64
N PRO A 38 -34.00 -23.21 21.96
CA PRO A 38 -33.17 -24.27 22.52
C PRO A 38 -33.63 -24.63 23.96
N PRO A 39 -33.49 -25.88 24.40
CA PRO A 39 -33.99 -26.33 25.69
C PRO A 39 -33.22 -25.72 26.87
N ARG A 40 -33.95 -25.18 27.82
CA ARG A 40 -33.47 -24.77 29.14
C ARG A 40 -32.93 -26.02 29.88
N THR A 41 -31.64 -26.01 30.14
CA THR A 41 -31.04 -26.93 31.12
C THR A 41 -31.34 -26.42 32.54
N THR A 42 -32.09 -27.21 33.23
CA THR A 42 -32.41 -27.06 34.66
C THR A 42 -31.16 -27.29 35.52
N THR A 43 -30.87 -26.31 36.33
CA THR A 43 -29.90 -26.34 37.42
C THR A 43 -30.39 -27.31 38.50
N THR A 44 -29.60 -28.33 38.80
CA THR A 44 -29.71 -29.09 40.05
C THR A 44 -28.36 -29.05 40.75
N THR A 45 -28.30 -28.34 41.85
CA THR A 45 -27.26 -28.47 42.87
C THR A 45 -27.66 -29.62 43.80
N PRO A 46 -26.72 -30.51 44.15
CA PRO A 46 -26.35 -30.58 45.56
C PRO A 46 -24.83 -30.75 45.77
N GLY A 47 -24.43 -30.21 46.89
CA GLY A 47 -23.08 -30.15 47.40
C GLY A 47 -22.41 -31.48 47.69
N ALA A 48 -21.11 -31.39 47.66
CA ALA A 48 -20.15 -32.04 48.58
C ALA A 48 -18.74 -31.58 48.17
N GLN A 49 -18.06 -30.88 49.01
CA GLN A 49 -16.59 -30.74 48.94
C GLN A 49 -15.95 -32.12 49.18
N PRO A 50 -14.80 -32.35 48.54
CA PRO A 50 -13.65 -32.82 49.30
C PRO A 50 -12.45 -31.89 49.17
N SER A 51 -11.96 -31.53 50.31
CA SER A 51 -10.66 -31.02 50.64
C SER A 51 -9.57 -31.75 49.87
N SER A 52 -8.89 -31.08 48.97
CA SER A 52 -7.61 -31.53 48.40
C SER A 52 -6.53 -30.57 48.84
N ALA A 53 -5.68 -31.09 49.73
CA ALA A 53 -4.49 -30.46 50.24
C ALA A 53 -3.59 -30.00 49.08
N LEU A 54 -3.37 -28.72 48.97
CA LEU A 54 -2.33 -28.12 48.15
C LEU A 54 -0.97 -28.47 48.73
N LEU A 55 -0.21 -29.29 48.03
CA LEU A 55 1.22 -29.48 48.28
C LEU A 55 1.91 -28.11 48.09
N PRO A 56 2.79 -27.69 49.00
CA PRO A 56 3.51 -26.45 48.87
C PRO A 56 4.50 -26.53 47.67
N LEU A 57 4.42 -25.55 46.78
CA LEU A 57 5.40 -25.33 45.74
C LEU A 57 6.81 -25.18 46.36
N PRO A 58 7.85 -25.80 45.80
CA PRO A 58 9.23 -25.63 46.28
C PRO A 58 9.63 -24.17 46.14
N GLN A 59 10.00 -23.56 47.22
CA GLN A 59 10.58 -22.22 47.22
C GLN A 59 11.89 -22.26 46.46
N PRO A 60 12.21 -21.23 45.63
CA PRO A 60 13.51 -21.16 44.99
C PRO A 60 14.60 -21.01 46.07
N ARG A 61 15.55 -21.92 46.02
CA ARG A 61 16.78 -21.84 46.82
C ARG A 61 17.44 -20.48 46.55
N ARG A 62 17.58 -19.67 47.58
CA ARG A 62 18.48 -18.54 47.58
C ARG A 62 19.90 -19.07 47.58
N ASP A 63 20.52 -19.16 46.43
CA ASP A 63 21.97 -19.31 46.30
C ASP A 63 22.61 -17.96 46.65
N ASN A 64 23.04 -17.83 47.86
CA ASN A 64 23.97 -16.78 48.29
C ASN A 64 25.33 -17.11 47.68
N GLY A 65 25.76 -16.32 46.71
CA GLY A 65 27.11 -16.42 46.16
C GLY A 65 27.22 -16.39 44.63
N ALA A 66 26.40 -15.58 43.95
CA ALA A 66 26.74 -15.21 42.59
C ALA A 66 27.78 -14.07 42.66
N GLU A 67 29.06 -14.40 42.57
CA GLU A 67 30.09 -13.44 42.16
C GLU A 67 29.59 -12.75 40.87
N ALA A 68 29.49 -11.42 40.94
CA ALA A 68 29.13 -10.60 39.78
C ALA A 68 30.20 -10.82 38.70
N ARG A 69 29.86 -11.65 37.70
CA ARG A 69 30.66 -11.77 36.48
C ARG A 69 30.80 -10.36 35.91
N PRO A 70 32.02 -9.91 35.58
CA PRO A 70 32.21 -8.60 34.98
C PRO A 70 31.34 -8.50 33.70
N PRO A 71 30.81 -7.31 33.38
CA PRO A 71 30.02 -7.14 32.17
C PRO A 71 30.90 -7.57 30.99
N TYR A 72 30.50 -8.64 30.34
CA TYR A 72 31.15 -9.15 29.12
C TYR A 72 31.17 -8.04 28.08
N SER A 73 32.37 -7.49 27.83
CA SER A 73 32.61 -6.70 26.64
C SER A 73 32.32 -7.61 25.44
N SER A 74 31.26 -7.28 24.70
CA SER A 74 30.95 -7.97 23.46
C SER A 74 32.22 -8.04 22.61
N PRO A 75 32.53 -9.19 21.97
CA PRO A 75 33.51 -9.20 20.92
C PRO A 75 32.93 -8.39 19.75
N VAL A 76 33.08 -7.08 19.82
CA VAL A 76 32.73 -6.16 18.75
C VAL A 76 33.58 -6.57 17.58
N LEU A 77 32.98 -7.03 16.48
CA LEU A 77 33.65 -6.98 15.19
C LEU A 77 34.13 -5.54 15.04
N ALA A 78 35.47 -5.35 15.00
CA ALA A 78 36.01 -4.01 14.81
C ALA A 78 35.26 -3.35 13.65
N PRO A 79 34.79 -2.10 13.83
CA PRO A 79 34.09 -1.43 12.74
C PRO A 79 35.00 -1.53 11.51
N PRO A 80 34.48 -1.87 10.35
CA PRO A 80 35.30 -1.99 9.16
C PRO A 80 35.85 -0.60 8.80
N THR A 81 36.99 -0.25 9.38
CA THR A 81 37.72 1.01 9.14
C THR A 81 38.19 1.13 7.71
N ASN A 82 38.13 0.04 6.95
CA ASN A 82 38.23 0.00 5.51
C ASN A 82 37.22 -1.06 5.01
N LEU A 83 36.13 -0.61 4.41
CA LEU A 83 35.32 -1.43 3.55
C LEU A 83 36.23 -1.87 2.39
N GLY A 84 37.08 -2.86 2.63
CA GLY A 84 37.91 -3.46 1.61
C GLY A 84 37.06 -4.23 0.58
N VAL A 85 35.98 -3.61 0.11
CA VAL A 85 35.29 -4.05 -1.09
C VAL A 85 36.31 -3.93 -2.19
N ASP A 86 36.74 -5.07 -2.72
CA ASP A 86 37.61 -5.08 -3.86
C ASP A 86 36.84 -4.54 -5.06
N LEU A 87 36.88 -3.21 -5.21
CA LEU A 87 36.23 -2.45 -6.29
C LEU A 87 36.85 -2.76 -7.65
N SER A 88 37.91 -3.59 -7.69
CA SER A 88 38.49 -4.09 -8.94
C SER A 88 37.45 -4.85 -9.80
N LEU A 89 36.38 -5.37 -9.16
CA LEU A 89 35.25 -6.02 -9.86
C LEU A 89 34.36 -5.03 -10.63
N ILE A 90 34.36 -3.72 -10.29
CA ILE A 90 33.55 -2.71 -10.98
C ILE A 90 34.34 -1.40 -11.02
N PRO A 91 35.24 -1.22 -11.99
CA PRO A 91 36.02 0.01 -12.12
C PRO A 91 35.10 1.20 -12.40
N GLY A 92 35.33 2.30 -11.70
CA GLY A 92 34.67 3.59 -11.94
C GLY A 92 33.47 3.91 -11.05
N ARG A 93 33.05 3.07 -10.10
CA ARG A 93 32.00 3.39 -9.14
C ARG A 93 32.55 4.11 -7.90
N LYS A 94 31.84 5.17 -7.47
CA LYS A 94 32.16 5.90 -6.23
C LYS A 94 31.45 5.25 -5.04
N ILE A 95 32.18 4.97 -3.98
CA ILE A 95 31.60 4.53 -2.70
C ILE A 95 31.27 5.75 -1.87
N GLU A 96 30.05 5.79 -1.36
CA GLU A 96 29.60 6.82 -0.43
C GLU A 96 29.09 6.17 0.87
N PRO A 97 29.68 6.54 2.03
CA PRO A 97 29.18 6.08 3.32
C PRO A 97 27.84 6.76 3.60
N ILE A 98 26.87 6.00 4.10
CA ILE A 98 25.53 6.50 4.42
C ILE A 98 25.08 5.92 5.77
N ASP A 99 24.48 6.76 6.60
CA ASP A 99 23.87 6.39 7.87
C ASP A 99 22.36 6.25 7.76
N LEU A 100 21.76 5.53 8.70
CA LEU A 100 20.32 5.26 8.72
C LEU A 100 19.47 6.53 8.72
N LEU A 101 19.87 7.54 9.51
CA LEU A 101 19.11 8.81 9.59
C LEU A 101 19.12 9.55 8.26
N SER A 102 20.27 9.61 7.59
CA SER A 102 20.38 10.22 6.25
C SER A 102 19.55 9.47 5.21
N VAL A 103 19.53 8.15 5.28
CA VAL A 103 18.71 7.30 4.40
C VAL A 103 17.22 7.61 4.58
N LEU A 104 16.72 7.63 5.82
CA LEU A 104 15.31 7.94 6.11
C LEU A 104 14.93 9.36 5.70
N ARG A 105 15.83 10.33 5.90
CA ARG A 105 15.61 11.71 5.48
C ARG A 105 15.52 11.83 3.95
N LEU A 106 16.47 11.22 3.22
CA LEU A 106 16.47 11.20 1.76
C LEU A 106 15.22 10.52 1.19
N ALA A 107 14.77 9.42 1.81
CA ALA A 107 13.53 8.74 1.45
C ALA A 107 12.33 9.69 1.57
N GLY A 108 12.20 10.41 2.69
CA GLY A 108 11.11 11.37 2.88
C GLY A 108 11.07 12.49 1.82
N GLU A 109 12.20 12.83 1.23
CA GLU A 109 12.33 13.90 0.23
C GLU A 109 12.20 13.41 -1.22
N ARG A 110 12.70 12.20 -1.55
CA ARG A 110 12.91 11.74 -2.93
C ARG A 110 12.08 10.54 -3.35
N ASP A 111 11.46 9.85 -2.42
CA ASP A 111 10.68 8.65 -2.73
C ASP A 111 9.52 8.95 -3.69
N LEU A 112 9.43 8.16 -4.76
CA LEU A 112 8.42 8.34 -5.81
C LEU A 112 7.02 7.96 -5.34
N ASP A 113 6.87 6.99 -4.44
CA ASP A 113 5.57 6.57 -3.92
C ASP A 113 4.98 7.66 -3.02
N ILE A 114 5.83 8.35 -2.25
CA ILE A 114 5.44 9.55 -1.48
C ILE A 114 5.01 10.68 -2.42
N ALA A 115 5.78 10.92 -3.50
CA ALA A 115 5.45 11.92 -4.49
C ALA A 115 4.11 11.62 -5.21
N ILE A 116 3.88 10.37 -5.61
CA ILE A 116 2.61 9.91 -6.21
C ILE A 116 1.45 10.10 -5.23
N ALA A 117 1.62 9.74 -3.97
CA ALA A 117 0.58 9.90 -2.95
C ALA A 117 0.24 11.39 -2.71
N ARG A 118 1.22 12.30 -2.81
CA ARG A 118 1.01 13.76 -2.77
C ARG A 118 0.17 14.23 -3.95
N GLN A 119 0.48 13.78 -5.17
CA GLN A 119 -0.30 14.13 -6.36
C GLN A 119 -1.75 13.62 -6.31
N ARG A 120 -2.01 12.50 -5.64
CA ARG A 120 -3.39 12.02 -5.39
C ARG A 120 -4.18 12.97 -4.48
N ILE A 121 -3.53 13.66 -3.53
CA ILE A 121 -4.17 14.71 -2.74
C ILE A 121 -4.53 15.89 -3.66
N ASP A 122 -3.60 16.35 -4.50
CA ASP A 122 -3.84 17.46 -5.43
C ASP A 122 -4.98 17.13 -6.41
N GLN A 123 -5.00 15.91 -6.94
CA GLN A 123 -6.10 15.41 -7.76
C GLN A 123 -7.45 15.49 -7.02
N SER A 124 -7.50 15.03 -5.77
CA SER A 124 -8.74 15.09 -4.98
C SER A 124 -9.16 16.52 -4.59
N LEU A 125 -8.20 17.43 -4.43
CA LEU A 125 -8.48 18.86 -4.23
C LEU A 125 -9.03 19.52 -5.50
N ALA A 126 -8.54 19.16 -6.68
CA ALA A 126 -9.08 19.60 -7.96
C ALA A 126 -10.52 19.08 -8.15
N ASP A 127 -10.79 17.80 -7.82
CA ASP A 127 -12.15 17.24 -7.82
C ASP A 127 -13.07 17.96 -6.85
N LEU A 128 -12.61 18.29 -5.65
CA LEU A 128 -13.38 19.10 -4.69
C LEU A 128 -13.67 20.50 -5.25
N SER A 129 -12.71 21.11 -5.92
CA SER A 129 -12.88 22.43 -6.55
C SER A 129 -13.90 22.34 -7.70
N ARG A 130 -13.84 21.28 -8.52
CA ARG A 130 -14.82 21.01 -9.57
C ARG A 130 -16.22 20.84 -9.00
N THR A 131 -16.39 20.08 -7.91
CA THR A 131 -17.71 19.90 -7.30
C THR A 131 -18.27 21.18 -6.68
N ARG A 132 -17.41 22.07 -6.15
CA ARG A 132 -17.81 23.41 -5.68
C ARG A 132 -18.23 24.32 -6.82
N ALA A 133 -17.59 24.19 -7.98
CA ALA A 133 -17.92 24.97 -9.17
C ALA A 133 -19.27 24.58 -9.80
N LEU A 134 -19.95 23.52 -9.33
CA LEU A 134 -21.27 23.13 -9.82
C LEU A 134 -22.35 24.21 -9.63
N TRP A 135 -22.11 25.18 -8.76
CA TRP A 135 -22.99 26.34 -8.58
C TRP A 135 -22.77 27.45 -9.61
N LEU A 136 -21.68 27.40 -10.37
CA LEU A 136 -21.37 28.42 -11.37
C LEU A 136 -22.01 28.08 -12.71
N PRO A 137 -22.46 29.08 -13.49
CA PRO A 137 -22.99 28.84 -14.81
C PRO A 137 -21.89 28.40 -15.79
N THR A 138 -22.28 27.54 -16.72
CA THR A 138 -21.44 27.19 -17.87
C THR A 138 -21.73 28.18 -19.01
N LEU A 139 -20.69 28.74 -19.63
CA LEU A 139 -20.79 29.65 -20.74
C LEU A 139 -20.54 28.89 -22.04
N PHE A 140 -21.44 29.09 -23.01
CA PHE A 140 -21.31 28.58 -24.36
C PHE A 140 -21.24 29.78 -25.30
N LEU A 141 -20.21 29.86 -26.12
CA LEU A 141 -19.99 30.94 -27.07
C LEU A 141 -19.82 30.34 -28.46
N GLY A 142 -20.53 30.85 -29.46
CA GLY A 142 -20.35 30.42 -30.84
C GLY A 142 -21.47 30.80 -31.79
N PRO A 143 -21.22 30.73 -33.11
CA PRO A 143 -22.25 30.91 -34.11
C PRO A 143 -23.16 29.68 -34.24
N THR A 144 -24.42 29.89 -34.47
CA THR A 144 -25.38 28.85 -34.83
C THR A 144 -26.08 29.19 -36.13
N TYR A 145 -25.92 28.32 -37.11
CA TYR A 145 -26.61 28.43 -38.38
C TYR A 145 -27.71 27.36 -38.48
N TYR A 146 -28.90 27.78 -38.83
CA TYR A 146 -30.05 26.91 -39.06
C TYR A 146 -30.63 27.22 -40.42
N ARG A 147 -30.95 26.18 -41.21
CA ARG A 147 -31.67 26.27 -42.45
C ARG A 147 -32.74 25.20 -42.51
N ALA A 148 -33.96 25.58 -42.92
CA ALA A 148 -35.04 24.68 -43.21
C ALA A 148 -35.56 24.96 -44.62
N ASP A 149 -35.43 23.96 -45.49
CA ASP A 149 -35.96 23.96 -46.84
C ASP A 149 -36.88 22.77 -47.00
N GLY A 150 -38.04 22.98 -47.65
CA GLY A 150 -38.98 21.90 -47.97
C GLY A 150 -40.35 22.07 -47.37
N GLN A 151 -41.11 20.98 -47.33
CA GLN A 151 -42.47 20.97 -46.82
C GLN A 151 -42.52 20.71 -45.33
N VAL A 152 -43.22 21.57 -44.59
CA VAL A 152 -43.49 21.44 -43.16
C VAL A 152 -45.00 21.43 -42.97
N GLN A 153 -45.51 20.49 -42.19
CA GLN A 153 -46.90 20.46 -41.78
C GLN A 153 -47.12 21.47 -40.65
N SER A 154 -48.05 22.40 -40.86
CA SER A 154 -48.50 23.33 -39.84
C SER A 154 -49.37 22.61 -38.79
N ILE A 155 -49.57 23.26 -37.62
CA ILE A 155 -50.40 22.74 -36.51
C ILE A 155 -51.84 22.42 -37.00
N ASN A 156 -52.33 23.12 -38.03
CA ASN A 156 -53.66 22.90 -38.61
C ASN A 156 -53.66 21.80 -39.67
N GLY A 157 -52.59 21.03 -39.83
CA GLY A 157 -52.48 19.94 -40.77
C GLY A 157 -52.15 20.37 -42.20
N GLN A 158 -52.06 21.66 -42.52
CA GLN A 158 -51.72 22.16 -43.85
C GLN A 158 -50.23 21.99 -44.15
N ILE A 159 -49.92 21.50 -45.35
CA ILE A 159 -48.54 21.39 -45.83
C ILE A 159 -48.15 22.73 -46.45
N GLN A 160 -47.07 23.33 -45.89
CA GLN A 160 -46.50 24.60 -46.35
C GLN A 160 -45.06 24.40 -46.81
N ASN A 161 -44.68 25.02 -47.91
CA ASN A 161 -43.29 25.09 -48.32
C ASN A 161 -42.57 26.14 -47.48
N VAL A 162 -41.53 25.70 -46.79
CA VAL A 162 -40.70 26.56 -45.94
C VAL A 162 -39.29 26.64 -46.56
N ASN A 163 -38.83 27.84 -46.80
CA ASN A 163 -37.43 28.15 -47.12
C ASN A 163 -37.01 29.25 -46.20
N ARG A 164 -36.38 28.91 -45.09
CA ARG A 164 -35.90 29.88 -44.08
C ARG A 164 -34.52 29.55 -43.60
N GLY A 165 -33.71 30.57 -43.42
CA GLY A 165 -32.40 30.48 -42.79
C GLY A 165 -32.33 31.40 -41.59
N SER A 166 -31.52 31.06 -40.61
CA SER A 166 -31.15 31.97 -39.53
C SER A 166 -29.73 31.75 -39.09
N LEU A 167 -29.08 32.84 -38.71
CA LEU A 167 -27.78 32.85 -38.11
C LEU A 167 -27.87 33.56 -36.74
N PHE A 168 -27.37 32.88 -35.72
CA PHE A 168 -27.21 33.47 -34.41
C PHE A 168 -25.71 33.59 -34.06
N LEU A 169 -25.30 34.78 -33.68
CA LEU A 169 -23.96 35.08 -33.17
C LEU A 169 -24.07 35.60 -31.74
N GLY A 170 -23.67 34.76 -30.78
CA GLY A 170 -23.81 35.17 -29.40
C GLY A 170 -23.33 34.10 -28.41
N GLY A 171 -23.72 34.27 -27.16
CA GLY A 171 -23.39 33.39 -26.08
C GLY A 171 -24.59 32.97 -25.25
N THR A 172 -24.49 31.82 -24.63
CA THR A 172 -25.47 31.29 -23.69
C THR A 172 -24.80 31.03 -22.35
N ALA A 173 -25.34 31.56 -21.26
CA ALA A 173 -24.96 31.23 -19.91
C ALA A 173 -26.02 30.30 -19.31
N SER A 174 -25.62 29.17 -18.78
CA SER A 174 -26.58 28.19 -18.23
C SER A 174 -26.06 27.58 -16.94
N LEU A 175 -26.94 27.47 -15.93
CA LEU A 175 -26.67 26.75 -14.68
C LEU A 175 -26.88 25.27 -14.89
N ALA A 176 -25.78 24.52 -14.91
CA ALA A 176 -25.84 23.10 -15.30
C ALA A 176 -24.82 22.21 -14.65
N ASN A 177 -25.31 21.07 -14.18
CA ASN A 177 -24.49 19.93 -13.70
C ASN A 177 -24.50 18.73 -14.66
N GLY A 178 -24.96 18.88 -15.89
CA GLY A 178 -25.12 17.75 -16.79
C GLY A 178 -24.76 18.05 -18.23
N PHE A 179 -24.76 17.01 -19.05
CA PHE A 179 -24.62 17.15 -20.49
C PHE A 179 -25.74 18.07 -21.02
N PRO A 180 -25.41 19.05 -21.84
CA PRO A 180 -26.41 19.85 -22.52
C PRO A 180 -27.28 18.93 -23.37
N ALA A 181 -28.59 18.90 -23.09
CA ALA A 181 -29.53 18.18 -23.93
C ALA A 181 -30.08 19.12 -25.01
N PRO A 182 -30.20 18.66 -26.27
CA PRO A 182 -30.87 19.43 -27.29
C PRO A 182 -32.33 19.64 -26.88
N SER A 183 -32.77 20.89 -26.83
CA SER A 183 -34.18 21.22 -26.60
C SER A 183 -35.01 20.83 -27.82
N PRO A 184 -36.09 20.08 -27.69
CA PRO A 184 -36.99 19.80 -28.83
C PRO A 184 -37.52 21.12 -29.37
N GLY A 185 -37.19 21.42 -30.62
CA GLY A 185 -37.54 22.67 -31.26
C GLY A 185 -39.03 22.86 -31.40
N THR A 186 -39.57 23.86 -30.76
CA THR A 186 -40.83 24.48 -31.21
C THR A 186 -40.49 25.36 -32.39
N GLY A 187 -40.68 24.94 -33.59
CA GLY A 187 -40.80 25.65 -34.89
C GLY A 187 -40.01 26.96 -35.18
N PHE A 188 -39.35 27.53 -34.21
CA PHE A 188 -38.51 28.70 -34.32
C PHE A 188 -37.03 28.32 -34.19
N PRO A 189 -36.13 28.96 -34.94
CA PRO A 189 -34.69 28.78 -34.74
C PRO A 189 -34.34 29.20 -33.31
N GLN A 190 -34.38 28.23 -32.40
CA GLN A 190 -33.96 28.48 -31.05
C GLN A 190 -32.44 28.53 -31.01
N LEU A 191 -31.96 29.52 -30.32
CA LEU A 191 -30.62 29.59 -29.80
C LEU A 191 -30.29 28.27 -29.17
N ASN A 192 -29.51 27.48 -29.84
CA ASN A 192 -28.99 26.19 -29.43
C ASN A 192 -29.69 25.61 -28.24
N GLY A 193 -30.48 24.62 -28.46
CA GLY A 193 -31.23 23.90 -27.43
C GLY A 193 -30.36 23.22 -26.40
N LEU A 194 -29.40 23.93 -25.81
CA LEU A 194 -28.59 23.53 -24.71
C LEU A 194 -29.30 23.94 -23.43
N SER A 195 -30.25 23.12 -23.00
CA SER A 195 -30.80 23.26 -21.65
C SER A 195 -29.96 22.45 -20.70
N SER A 196 -29.52 23.07 -19.65
CA SER A 196 -28.77 22.40 -18.60
C SER A 196 -29.43 22.63 -17.26
N VAL A 197 -29.43 21.61 -16.44
CA VAL A 197 -30.16 21.53 -15.18
C VAL A 197 -29.21 21.49 -14.03
N LEU A 198 -29.34 22.45 -13.10
CA LEU A 198 -28.67 22.43 -11.82
C LEU A 198 -29.42 21.46 -10.89
N ARG A 199 -28.84 20.31 -10.62
CA ARG A 199 -29.33 19.43 -9.56
C ARG A 199 -28.81 19.93 -8.22
N ILE A 200 -29.65 20.62 -7.48
CA ILE A 200 -29.30 21.17 -6.16
C ILE A 200 -28.78 20.09 -5.22
N SER A 201 -29.34 18.86 -5.29
CA SER A 201 -28.86 17.73 -4.51
C SER A 201 -27.37 17.44 -4.75
N ASP A 202 -26.94 17.45 -6.03
CA ASP A 202 -25.57 17.14 -6.39
C ASP A 202 -24.63 18.26 -5.96
N SER A 203 -25.05 19.52 -6.16
CA SER A 203 -24.27 20.70 -5.74
C SER A 203 -24.08 20.81 -4.23
N LEU A 204 -25.01 20.25 -3.42
CA LEU A 204 -24.91 20.25 -1.96
C LEU A 204 -24.09 19.07 -1.44
N PHE A 205 -24.36 17.85 -1.93
CA PHE A 205 -23.79 16.63 -1.34
C PHE A 205 -22.45 16.22 -1.95
N GLU A 206 -22.23 16.45 -3.25
CA GLU A 206 -20.97 16.07 -3.87
C GLU A 206 -19.74 16.78 -3.27
N PRO A 207 -19.76 18.10 -2.98
CA PRO A 207 -18.65 18.73 -2.27
C PRO A 207 -18.42 18.17 -0.86
N LEU A 208 -19.48 17.74 -0.17
CA LEU A 208 -19.36 17.12 1.15
C LEU A 208 -18.69 15.74 1.07
N ALA A 209 -19.09 14.91 0.09
CA ALA A 209 -18.46 13.63 -0.16
C ALA A 209 -16.99 13.80 -0.62
N ALA A 210 -16.74 14.74 -1.53
CA ALA A 210 -15.39 15.05 -2.02
C ALA A 210 -14.44 15.52 -0.90
N ARG A 211 -14.94 16.33 0.07
CA ARG A 211 -14.16 16.70 1.26
C ARG A 211 -13.72 15.48 2.07
N ARG A 212 -14.59 14.49 2.24
CA ARG A 212 -14.25 13.23 2.93
C ARG A 212 -13.20 12.43 2.17
N VAL A 213 -13.30 12.40 0.84
CA VAL A 213 -12.29 11.77 -0.02
C VAL A 213 -10.92 12.47 0.09
N VAL A 214 -10.90 13.81 0.15
CA VAL A 214 -9.65 14.57 0.40
C VAL A 214 -9.05 14.20 1.76
N SER A 215 -9.87 14.11 2.80
CA SER A 215 -9.41 13.68 4.14
C SER A 215 -8.88 12.25 4.12
N ALA A 216 -9.55 11.34 3.41
CA ALA A 216 -9.10 9.96 3.20
C ALA A 216 -7.76 9.90 2.48
N ASN A 217 -7.57 10.67 1.40
CA ASN A 217 -6.31 10.71 0.66
C ASN A 217 -5.16 11.32 1.48
N ARG A 218 -5.44 12.28 2.36
CA ARG A 218 -4.42 12.80 3.31
C ARG A 218 -3.98 11.73 4.32
N ALA A 219 -4.92 10.97 4.87
CA ALA A 219 -4.58 9.85 5.74
C ALA A 219 -3.84 8.74 4.95
N GLY A 220 -4.28 8.45 3.73
CA GLY A 220 -3.60 7.52 2.83
C GLY A 220 -2.18 7.96 2.45
N PHE A 221 -1.92 9.26 2.32
CA PHE A 221 -0.57 9.80 2.14
C PHE A 221 0.33 9.47 3.34
N GLN A 222 -0.15 9.66 4.56
CA GLN A 222 0.61 9.31 5.77
C GLN A 222 0.89 7.81 5.84
N ALA A 223 -0.10 6.96 5.49
CA ALA A 223 0.09 5.51 5.42
C ALA A 223 1.21 5.14 4.43
N ARG A 224 1.16 5.70 3.22
CA ARG A 224 2.19 5.45 2.19
C ARG A 224 3.56 5.97 2.58
N THR A 225 3.62 7.13 3.25
CA THR A 225 4.90 7.64 3.79
C THR A 225 5.50 6.67 4.82
N ASN A 226 4.68 6.13 5.74
CA ASN A 226 5.16 5.16 6.72
C ASN A 226 5.60 3.85 6.05
N ASP A 227 4.89 3.39 5.01
CA ASP A 227 5.25 2.19 4.25
C ASP A 227 6.57 2.39 3.49
N ALA A 228 6.75 3.51 2.80
CA ALA A 228 7.97 3.83 2.06
C ALA A 228 9.18 3.97 3.00
N LEU A 229 9.01 4.64 4.14
CA LEU A 229 10.08 4.74 5.14
C LEU A 229 10.46 3.37 5.73
N LEU A 230 9.47 2.48 5.94
CA LEU A 230 9.75 1.10 6.37
C LEU A 230 10.52 0.34 5.29
N GLU A 231 10.10 0.39 4.02
CA GLU A 231 10.77 -0.29 2.91
C GLU A 231 12.23 0.15 2.79
N VAL A 232 12.48 1.44 2.91
CA VAL A 232 13.83 1.99 2.85
C VAL A 232 14.66 1.61 4.08
N ALA A 233 14.06 1.60 5.29
CA ALA A 233 14.73 1.12 6.50
C ALA A 233 15.11 -0.36 6.38
N GLU A 234 14.20 -1.21 5.89
CA GLU A 234 14.47 -2.63 5.65
C GLU A 234 15.59 -2.82 4.61
N ALA A 235 15.57 -2.07 3.51
CA ALA A 235 16.63 -2.12 2.51
C ALA A 235 18.01 -1.68 3.05
N TYR A 236 18.01 -0.72 3.98
CA TYR A 236 19.24 -0.32 4.67
C TYR A 236 19.76 -1.42 5.61
N LEU A 237 18.88 -2.07 6.37
CA LEU A 237 19.24 -3.21 7.22
C LEU A 237 19.75 -4.39 6.38
N ASP A 238 19.16 -4.64 5.20
CA ASP A 238 19.65 -5.65 4.25
C ASP A 238 21.05 -5.33 3.71
N LEU A 239 21.35 -4.04 3.49
CA LEU A 239 22.69 -3.58 3.12
C LEU A 239 23.68 -3.79 4.28
N GLN A 240 23.27 -3.47 5.50
CA GLN A 240 24.05 -3.67 6.72
C GLN A 240 24.32 -5.16 6.96
N MET A 241 23.32 -6.03 6.78
CA MET A 241 23.47 -7.49 6.83
C MET A 241 24.45 -8.00 5.78
N ALA A 242 24.37 -7.52 4.54
CA ALA A 242 25.29 -7.92 3.47
C ALA A 242 26.75 -7.49 3.78
N SER A 243 26.92 -6.32 4.39
CA SER A 243 28.24 -5.86 4.87
C SER A 243 28.79 -6.76 5.98
N GLY A 244 27.96 -7.16 6.94
CA GLY A 244 28.33 -8.08 8.01
C GLY A 244 28.73 -9.47 7.48
N ARG A 245 27.96 -10.02 6.54
CA ARG A 245 28.27 -11.30 5.87
C ARG A 245 29.61 -11.26 5.14
N LEU A 246 29.94 -10.14 4.49
CA LEU A 246 31.24 -9.96 3.86
C LEU A 246 32.38 -9.95 4.90
N ALA A 247 32.19 -9.28 6.03
CA ALA A 247 33.19 -9.27 7.12
C ALA A 247 33.43 -10.67 7.68
N ILE A 248 32.35 -11.44 7.93
CA ILE A 248 32.43 -12.82 8.42
C ILE A 248 33.14 -13.73 7.39
N ALA A 249 32.81 -13.62 6.11
CA ALA A 249 33.46 -14.40 5.06
C ALA A 249 34.97 -14.11 4.97
N ARG A 250 35.41 -12.86 5.18
CA ARG A 250 36.81 -12.48 5.23
C ARG A 250 37.53 -13.06 6.46
N GLU A 251 36.88 -13.01 7.62
CA GLU A 251 37.42 -13.63 8.83
C GLU A 251 37.60 -15.15 8.66
N ALA A 252 36.56 -15.82 8.14
CA ALA A 252 36.62 -17.26 7.87
C ALA A 252 37.75 -17.61 6.86
N ALA A 253 37.91 -16.79 5.82
CA ALA A 253 39.01 -16.95 4.87
C ALA A 253 40.39 -16.71 5.52
N GLY A 254 40.51 -15.74 6.43
CA GLY A 254 41.73 -15.50 7.21
C GLY A 254 42.10 -16.71 8.10
N ASN A 255 41.10 -17.30 8.77
CA ASN A 255 41.29 -18.49 9.59
C ASN A 255 41.70 -19.71 8.72
N ALA A 256 41.08 -19.89 7.57
CA ALA A 256 41.44 -20.96 6.62
C ALA A 256 42.84 -20.75 6.01
N ASP A 257 43.23 -19.51 5.74
CA ASP A 257 44.58 -19.17 5.25
C ASP A 257 45.64 -19.48 6.31
N ARG A 258 45.39 -19.09 7.57
CA ARG A 258 46.26 -19.47 8.71
C ARG A 258 46.42 -20.97 8.85
N LEU A 259 45.34 -21.76 8.73
CA LEU A 259 45.39 -23.22 8.77
C LEU A 259 46.17 -23.79 7.57
N SER A 260 45.96 -23.25 6.38
CA SER A 260 46.71 -23.72 5.18
C SER A 260 48.22 -23.48 5.29
N THR A 261 48.60 -22.35 5.90
CA THR A 261 50.00 -22.02 6.17
C THR A 261 50.64 -22.99 7.19
N ILE A 262 49.93 -23.26 8.31
CA ILE A 262 50.37 -24.20 9.34
C ILE A 262 50.54 -25.61 8.75
N THR A 263 49.55 -26.10 8.03
CA THR A 263 49.62 -27.45 7.40
C THR A 263 50.68 -27.52 6.34
N GLY A 264 50.96 -26.45 5.59
CA GLY A 264 52.04 -26.36 4.63
C GLY A 264 53.42 -26.48 5.29
N THR A 265 53.62 -25.80 6.44
CA THR A 265 54.86 -25.90 7.24
C THR A 265 55.04 -27.31 7.78
N TYR A 266 54.00 -27.97 8.28
CA TYR A 266 54.06 -29.36 8.74
C TYR A 266 54.41 -30.32 7.61
N LEU A 267 53.87 -30.12 6.41
CA LEU A 267 54.25 -30.93 5.24
C LEU A 267 55.74 -30.74 4.88
N ALA A 268 56.24 -29.48 4.89
CA ALA A 268 57.64 -29.17 4.57
C ALA A 268 58.63 -29.75 5.58
N THR A 269 58.22 -29.88 6.84
CA THR A 269 59.05 -30.52 7.90
C THR A 269 58.93 -32.05 7.98
N GLY A 270 58.07 -32.64 7.11
CA GLY A 270 57.82 -34.07 7.09
C GLY A 270 56.95 -34.61 8.23
N GLN A 271 56.35 -33.70 9.00
CA GLN A 271 55.48 -34.04 10.16
C GLN A 271 53.98 -34.04 9.77
N GLY A 272 53.62 -33.54 8.59
CA GLY A 272 52.24 -33.43 8.10
C GLY A 272 51.91 -34.34 6.94
N GLN A 273 50.62 -34.67 6.77
CA GLN A 273 50.15 -35.41 5.60
C GLN A 273 49.77 -34.46 4.46
N GLU A 274 50.13 -34.80 3.23
CA GLU A 274 49.76 -34.03 2.04
C GLU A 274 48.23 -33.89 1.91
N ALA A 275 47.48 -34.92 2.28
CA ALA A 275 46.02 -34.92 2.25
C ALA A 275 45.41 -33.81 3.14
N ASP A 276 45.98 -33.57 4.31
CA ASP A 276 45.49 -32.56 5.23
C ASP A 276 45.78 -31.12 4.72
N HIS A 277 46.97 -30.93 4.14
CA HIS A 277 47.29 -29.66 3.47
C HIS A 277 46.38 -29.39 2.25
N ARG A 278 46.10 -30.41 1.42
CA ARG A 278 45.16 -30.28 0.29
C ARG A 278 43.73 -29.93 0.73
N ARG A 279 43.26 -30.48 1.87
CA ARG A 279 41.96 -30.14 2.45
C ARG A 279 41.93 -28.71 2.96
N ALA A 280 42.98 -28.24 3.64
CA ALA A 280 43.09 -26.84 4.10
C ALA A 280 43.10 -25.85 2.93
N LEU A 281 43.81 -26.17 1.83
CA LEU A 281 43.78 -25.38 0.60
C LEU A 281 42.40 -25.36 -0.07
N ALA A 282 41.69 -26.50 -0.06
CA ALA A 282 40.32 -26.57 -0.59
C ALA A 282 39.37 -25.70 0.19
N GLU A 283 39.47 -25.71 1.54
CA GLU A 283 38.69 -24.82 2.43
C GLU A 283 38.99 -23.34 2.18
N LEU A 284 40.26 -22.96 2.07
CA LEU A 284 40.65 -21.59 1.74
C LEU A 284 40.04 -21.13 0.40
N LYS A 285 40.05 -21.96 -0.62
CA LYS A 285 39.42 -21.66 -1.91
C LYS A 285 37.90 -21.53 -1.79
N HIS A 286 37.28 -22.38 -0.95
CA HIS A 286 35.85 -22.29 -0.63
C HIS A 286 35.50 -20.96 0.03
N GLN A 287 36.26 -20.55 1.04
CA GLN A 287 36.03 -19.28 1.74
C GLN A 287 36.28 -18.06 0.83
N ARG A 288 37.30 -18.12 -0.06
CA ARG A 288 37.50 -17.07 -1.07
C ARG A 288 36.31 -16.95 -2.05
N LYS A 289 35.69 -18.08 -2.44
CA LYS A 289 34.44 -18.06 -3.22
C LYS A 289 33.30 -17.38 -2.42
N ASN A 290 33.21 -17.67 -1.11
CA ASN A 290 32.20 -17.06 -0.25
C ASN A 290 32.39 -15.52 -0.14
N ILE A 291 33.63 -15.02 -0.11
CA ILE A 291 33.90 -13.57 -0.19
C ILE A 291 33.35 -12.97 -1.48
N GLN A 292 33.55 -13.63 -2.62
CA GLN A 292 33.02 -13.13 -3.89
C GLN A 292 31.48 -13.10 -3.91
N ALA A 293 30.83 -14.13 -3.37
CA ALA A 293 29.39 -14.20 -3.24
C ALA A 293 28.84 -13.09 -2.33
N ALA A 294 29.46 -12.89 -1.15
CA ALA A 294 29.09 -11.84 -0.21
C ALA A 294 29.32 -10.43 -0.79
N SER A 295 30.43 -10.23 -1.53
CA SER A 295 30.67 -8.96 -2.23
C SER A 295 29.61 -8.67 -3.28
N SER A 296 29.19 -9.67 -4.04
CA SER A 296 28.10 -9.53 -5.01
C SER A 296 26.77 -9.16 -4.32
N GLN A 297 26.46 -9.82 -3.19
CA GLN A 297 25.25 -9.52 -2.42
C GLN A 297 25.26 -8.08 -1.87
N LEU A 298 26.40 -7.59 -1.38
CA LEU A 298 26.56 -6.22 -0.93
C LEU A 298 26.26 -5.21 -2.06
N LEU A 299 26.77 -5.46 -3.26
CA LEU A 299 26.49 -4.62 -4.43
C LEU A 299 25.02 -4.64 -4.83
N VAL A 300 24.37 -5.80 -4.76
CA VAL A 300 22.93 -5.93 -5.05
C VAL A 300 22.10 -5.15 -4.02
N SER A 301 22.37 -5.32 -2.71
CA SER A 301 21.68 -4.58 -1.65
C SER A 301 21.93 -3.07 -1.77
N SER A 302 23.15 -2.64 -2.07
CA SER A 302 23.49 -1.23 -2.35
C SER A 302 22.69 -0.69 -3.54
N THR A 303 22.63 -1.44 -4.65
CA THR A 303 21.85 -1.02 -5.84
C THR A 303 20.36 -0.92 -5.54
N ASN A 304 19.81 -1.81 -4.71
CA ASN A 304 18.41 -1.73 -4.30
C ASN A 304 18.13 -0.47 -3.48
N LEU A 305 19.00 -0.14 -2.53
CA LEU A 305 18.86 1.10 -1.74
C LEU A 305 19.02 2.35 -2.60
N VAL A 306 19.99 2.37 -3.54
CA VAL A 306 20.18 3.46 -4.51
C VAL A 306 18.92 3.66 -5.36
N ARG A 307 18.26 2.57 -5.78
CA ARG A 307 16.99 2.60 -6.53
C ARG A 307 15.87 3.24 -5.70
N LEU A 308 15.70 2.82 -4.44
CA LEU A 308 14.65 3.35 -3.56
C LEU A 308 14.86 4.84 -3.27
N LEU A 309 16.11 5.26 -3.09
CA LEU A 309 16.46 6.67 -2.84
C LEU A 309 16.56 7.52 -4.12
N VAL A 310 16.33 6.93 -5.30
CA VAL A 310 16.43 7.62 -6.60
C VAL A 310 17.78 8.35 -6.74
N LEU A 311 18.87 7.64 -6.41
CA LEU A 311 20.23 8.14 -6.55
C LEU A 311 20.85 7.69 -7.89
N ASP A 312 22.04 8.21 -8.20
CA ASP A 312 22.77 7.80 -9.41
C ASP A 312 23.13 6.30 -9.36
N ALA A 313 22.79 5.56 -10.41
CA ALA A 313 23.05 4.12 -10.53
C ALA A 313 24.55 3.74 -10.49
N ASN A 314 25.45 4.69 -10.72
CA ASN A 314 26.91 4.49 -10.60
C ASN A 314 27.43 4.58 -9.16
N LEU A 315 26.57 5.00 -8.21
CA LEU A 315 26.90 5.10 -6.81
C LEU A 315 26.82 3.73 -6.13
N VAL A 316 27.79 3.42 -5.27
CA VAL A 316 27.74 2.30 -4.33
C VAL A 316 27.64 2.88 -2.93
N VAL A 317 26.58 2.60 -2.23
CA VAL A 317 26.41 3.03 -0.83
C VAL A 317 26.89 1.94 0.12
N ALA A 318 27.49 2.38 1.22
CA ALA A 318 28.02 1.51 2.25
C ALA A 318 27.52 1.98 3.63
N PRO A 319 27.07 1.06 4.52
CA PRO A 319 26.56 1.44 5.83
C PRO A 319 27.70 1.93 6.75
N VAL A 320 27.41 2.97 7.53
CA VAL A 320 28.37 3.51 8.53
C VAL A 320 28.27 2.74 9.84
N GLU A 321 27.05 2.35 10.24
CA GLU A 321 26.82 1.65 11.48
C GLU A 321 27.31 0.19 11.41
N PRO A 322 27.85 -0.34 12.52
CA PRO A 322 28.28 -1.73 12.58
C PRO A 322 27.10 -2.68 12.36
N ALA A 323 27.37 -3.79 11.66
CA ALA A 323 26.33 -4.78 11.32
C ALA A 323 25.69 -5.46 12.55
N GLU A 324 26.33 -5.45 13.70
CA GLU A 324 25.85 -6.05 14.95
C GLU A 324 25.12 -5.04 15.86
N ALA A 325 24.87 -3.80 15.39
CA ALA A 325 24.19 -2.79 16.18
C ALA A 325 22.73 -3.15 16.39
N MET A 326 22.30 -3.32 17.64
CA MET A 326 20.91 -3.53 18.00
C MET A 326 20.19 -2.19 18.16
N LEU A 327 19.04 -2.05 17.51
CA LEU A 327 18.22 -0.85 17.56
C LEU A 327 17.02 -1.09 18.50
N CYS A 328 16.92 -0.36 19.59
CA CYS A 328 15.75 -0.39 20.47
C CYS A 328 14.87 0.84 20.17
N LEU A 329 13.84 0.67 19.32
CA LEU A 329 12.91 1.73 18.97
C LEU A 329 11.67 1.73 19.88
N ILE A 330 11.26 0.55 20.32
CA ILE A 330 10.12 0.33 21.21
C ILE A 330 10.62 -0.49 22.41
N PRO A 331 10.40 -0.02 23.64
CA PRO A 331 10.75 -0.76 24.84
C PRO A 331 10.12 -2.14 24.90
N ASP A 332 10.82 -3.10 25.50
CA ASP A 332 10.39 -4.50 25.53
C ASP A 332 9.29 -4.80 26.57
N ASP A 333 9.04 -3.88 27.49
CA ASP A 333 8.11 -4.02 28.62
C ASP A 333 6.65 -3.67 28.28
N ILE A 334 6.36 -3.17 27.07
CA ILE A 334 5.00 -2.76 26.69
C ILE A 334 4.17 -4.00 26.34
N PRO A 335 3.01 -4.23 27.01
CA PRO A 335 2.16 -5.36 26.72
C PRO A 335 1.46 -5.25 25.35
N LEU A 336 1.14 -6.41 24.76
CA LEU A 336 0.51 -6.48 23.43
C LEU A 336 -0.79 -5.68 23.34
N GLU A 337 -1.63 -5.74 24.39
CA GLU A 337 -2.92 -5.06 24.43
C GLU A 337 -2.78 -3.54 24.30
N GLU A 338 -1.78 -2.96 24.94
CA GLU A 338 -1.52 -1.54 24.85
C GLU A 338 -1.04 -1.12 23.45
N LEU A 339 -0.17 -1.94 22.84
CA LEU A 339 0.28 -1.72 21.45
C LEU A 339 -0.89 -1.80 20.46
N ILE A 340 -1.83 -2.73 20.66
CA ILE A 340 -3.04 -2.82 19.83
C ILE A 340 -3.92 -1.57 20.00
N ILE A 341 -4.13 -1.07 21.22
CA ILE A 341 -4.89 0.14 21.47
C ILE A 341 -4.24 1.34 20.78
N GLN A 342 -2.92 1.49 20.91
CA GLN A 342 -2.16 2.54 20.24
C GLN A 342 -2.32 2.47 18.71
N ALA A 343 -2.20 1.28 18.13
CA ALA A 343 -2.36 1.06 16.69
C ALA A 343 -3.75 1.45 16.20
N LEU A 344 -4.80 1.03 16.90
CA LEU A 344 -6.19 1.35 16.54
C LEU A 344 -6.49 2.85 16.60
N GLN A 345 -5.75 3.61 17.42
CA GLN A 345 -5.90 5.06 17.54
C GLN A 345 -5.08 5.84 16.51
N HIS A 346 -3.88 5.37 16.17
CA HIS A 346 -2.90 6.17 15.43
C HIS A 346 -2.67 5.72 13.99
N ARG A 347 -3.13 4.52 13.60
CA ARG A 347 -2.92 4.04 12.23
C ARG A 347 -3.66 4.88 11.18
N PRO A 348 -2.92 5.45 10.20
CA PRO A 348 -3.54 6.30 9.19
C PRO A 348 -4.45 5.53 8.23
N GLU A 349 -4.27 4.23 8.03
CA GLU A 349 -5.14 3.39 7.20
C GLU A 349 -6.56 3.29 7.79
N LEU A 350 -6.68 3.25 9.12
CA LEU A 350 -7.98 3.29 9.79
C LEU A 350 -8.65 4.65 9.63
N ALA A 351 -7.89 5.73 9.72
CA ALA A 351 -8.40 7.07 9.47
C ALA A 351 -8.86 7.22 8.01
N GLN A 352 -8.11 6.69 7.04
CA GLN A 352 -8.46 6.66 5.63
C GLN A 352 -9.79 5.93 5.39
N SER A 353 -9.91 4.70 5.84
CA SER A 353 -11.12 3.89 5.62
C SER A 353 -12.34 4.47 6.36
N LYS A 354 -12.16 5.04 7.56
CA LYS A 354 -13.22 5.77 8.27
C LYS A 354 -13.76 6.96 7.45
N GLU A 355 -12.90 7.75 6.83
CA GLU A 355 -13.33 8.87 5.98
C GLU A 355 -14.03 8.40 4.70
N LEU A 356 -13.63 7.25 4.13
CA LEU A 356 -14.33 6.62 3.00
C LEU A 356 -15.74 6.15 3.40
N VAL A 357 -15.91 5.56 4.59
CA VAL A 357 -17.24 5.27 5.16
C VAL A 357 -18.08 6.53 5.26
N GLN A 358 -17.52 7.64 5.77
CA GLN A 358 -18.24 8.92 5.85
C GLN A 358 -18.62 9.45 4.47
N ALA A 359 -17.79 9.31 3.46
CA ALA A 359 -18.11 9.65 2.07
C ALA A 359 -19.29 8.83 1.54
N ALA A 360 -19.31 7.53 1.80
CA ALA A 360 -20.41 6.62 1.41
C ALA A 360 -21.72 6.98 2.14
N VAL A 361 -21.66 7.36 3.42
CA VAL A 361 -22.82 7.86 4.19
C VAL A 361 -23.41 9.13 3.55
N VAL A 362 -22.56 10.08 3.14
CA VAL A 362 -23.01 11.31 2.47
C VAL A 362 -23.69 10.97 1.13
N ARG A 363 -23.14 10.06 0.32
CA ARG A 363 -23.75 9.62 -0.94
C ARG A 363 -25.08 8.90 -0.73
N LEU A 364 -25.18 8.07 0.29
CA LEU A 364 -26.46 7.44 0.65
C LEU A 364 -27.50 8.46 1.06
N LYS A 365 -27.10 9.49 1.86
CA LYS A 365 -27.98 10.60 2.24
C LYS A 365 -28.44 11.39 1.02
N GLN A 366 -27.53 11.67 0.08
CA GLN A 366 -27.85 12.30 -1.21
C GLN A 366 -28.90 11.50 -1.97
N ALA A 367 -28.68 10.18 -2.15
CA ALA A 367 -29.61 9.31 -2.88
C ALA A 367 -31.02 9.27 -2.23
N ARG A 368 -31.11 9.33 -0.90
CA ARG A 368 -32.41 9.35 -0.17
C ARG A 368 -33.13 10.68 -0.31
N LEU A 369 -32.43 11.79 -0.34
CA LEU A 369 -33.01 13.12 -0.38
C LEU A 369 -33.25 13.63 -1.80
N ARG A 370 -32.58 13.06 -2.80
CA ARG A 370 -32.65 13.48 -4.21
C ARG A 370 -34.08 13.64 -4.75
N PRO A 371 -35.03 12.70 -4.54
CA PRO A 371 -36.39 12.86 -5.09
C PRO A 371 -37.17 14.03 -4.49
N PHE A 372 -36.76 14.53 -3.30
CA PHE A 372 -37.43 15.60 -2.58
C PHE A 372 -36.80 16.97 -2.84
N ILE A 373 -35.58 17.03 -3.36
CA ILE A 373 -34.87 18.27 -3.65
C ILE A 373 -35.11 18.64 -5.11
N PRO A 374 -35.69 19.83 -5.41
CA PRO A 374 -35.96 20.24 -6.78
C PRO A 374 -34.64 20.44 -7.57
N SER A 375 -34.74 20.25 -8.88
CA SER A 375 -33.71 20.66 -9.85
C SER A 375 -34.11 22.00 -10.44
N VAL A 376 -33.15 22.87 -10.71
CA VAL A 376 -33.37 24.20 -11.29
C VAL A 376 -32.61 24.33 -12.60
N GLY A 377 -33.30 24.67 -13.66
CA GLY A 377 -32.72 25.12 -14.91
C GLY A 377 -32.82 26.65 -15.01
N ALA A 378 -31.72 27.33 -15.23
CA ALA A 378 -31.73 28.75 -15.55
C ALA A 378 -30.82 28.96 -16.76
N THR A 379 -31.37 29.55 -17.82
CA THR A 379 -30.65 29.79 -19.06
C THR A 379 -30.85 31.25 -19.49
N TYR A 380 -29.77 31.91 -19.82
CA TYR A 380 -29.78 33.20 -20.50
C TYR A 380 -29.00 33.10 -21.79
N ALA A 381 -29.63 33.48 -22.89
CA ALA A 381 -28.98 33.54 -24.19
C ALA A 381 -29.07 34.99 -24.72
N GLY A 382 -27.93 35.53 -25.13
CA GLY A 382 -27.87 36.89 -25.65
C GLY A 382 -26.95 36.96 -26.85
N GLY A 383 -27.34 37.77 -27.85
CA GLY A 383 -26.54 37.94 -29.05
C GLY A 383 -27.29 38.59 -30.20
N GLY A 384 -26.72 38.54 -31.39
CA GLY A 384 -27.36 38.97 -32.65
C GLY A 384 -28.02 37.81 -33.38
N GLN A 385 -29.25 37.96 -33.76
CA GLN A 385 -29.97 37.01 -34.63
C GLN A 385 -30.41 37.69 -35.89
N GLY A 386 -30.21 37.05 -37.03
CA GLY A 386 -30.70 37.47 -38.32
C GLY A 386 -31.22 36.29 -39.14
N GLY A 387 -31.95 36.56 -40.18
CA GLY A 387 -32.47 35.56 -41.08
C GLY A 387 -33.77 36.00 -41.75
N GLY A 388 -34.33 35.15 -42.60
CA GLY A 388 -35.57 35.36 -43.30
C GLY A 388 -35.83 34.38 -44.43
N PRO A 389 -36.89 34.58 -45.20
CA PRO A 389 -37.17 33.76 -46.37
C PRO A 389 -36.03 33.92 -47.40
N GLY A 390 -35.36 32.83 -47.74
CA GLY A 390 -34.32 32.81 -48.78
C GLY A 390 -32.98 33.45 -48.38
N SER A 391 -32.86 34.08 -47.20
CA SER A 391 -31.63 34.75 -46.73
C SER A 391 -31.39 34.49 -45.27
N PHE A 392 -30.14 34.23 -44.88
CA PHE A 392 -29.73 34.07 -43.48
C PHE A 392 -28.98 35.29 -42.91
N PHE A 393 -28.61 36.24 -43.74
CA PHE A 393 -27.93 37.50 -43.33
C PHE A 393 -28.86 38.70 -43.21
N GLY A 394 -30.14 38.58 -43.55
CA GLY A 394 -31.09 39.67 -43.48
C GLY A 394 -31.58 39.95 -42.05
N ASN A 395 -32.04 41.18 -41.81
CA ASN A 395 -32.73 41.58 -40.57
C ASN A 395 -32.02 41.23 -39.28
N PHE A 396 -30.73 41.53 -39.18
CA PHE A 396 -29.97 41.32 -37.95
C PHE A 396 -30.41 42.29 -36.85
N GLY A 397 -30.72 41.74 -35.68
CA GLY A 397 -31.10 42.48 -34.49
C GLY A 397 -30.60 41.81 -33.21
N ALA A 398 -30.60 42.55 -32.11
CA ALA A 398 -30.30 41.98 -30.81
C ALA A 398 -31.41 41.07 -30.33
N ARG A 399 -31.04 39.95 -29.76
CA ARG A 399 -31.96 38.98 -29.11
C ARG A 399 -31.43 38.58 -27.76
N GLY A 400 -32.32 38.57 -26.74
CA GLY A 400 -32.05 38.05 -25.41
C GLY A 400 -33.21 37.19 -24.94
N ASP A 401 -32.91 35.95 -24.54
CA ASP A 401 -33.90 35.02 -24.01
C ASP A 401 -33.46 34.62 -22.59
N PHE A 402 -34.38 34.71 -21.63
CA PHE A 402 -34.18 34.25 -20.26
C PHE A 402 -35.24 33.22 -19.92
N MET A 403 -34.83 32.10 -19.37
CA MET A 403 -35.72 31.03 -18.94
C MET A 403 -35.26 30.50 -17.58
N ILE A 404 -36.19 30.31 -16.67
CA ILE A 404 -36.01 29.61 -15.41
C ILE A 404 -37.06 28.53 -15.28
N THR A 405 -36.61 27.31 -14.90
CA THR A 405 -37.47 26.15 -14.73
C THR A 405 -37.12 25.45 -13.42
N MET A 406 -38.11 25.12 -12.61
CA MET A 406 -37.93 24.30 -11.41
C MET A 406 -38.81 23.07 -11.52
N PHE A 407 -38.21 21.89 -11.26
CA PHE A 407 -38.94 20.62 -11.37
C PHE A 407 -38.36 19.57 -10.41
N TRP A 408 -39.18 18.59 -10.07
CA TRP A 408 -38.81 17.41 -9.32
C TRP A 408 -38.67 16.25 -10.29
N GLU A 409 -37.55 15.54 -10.18
CA GLU A 409 -37.25 14.38 -11.01
C GLU A 409 -37.52 13.11 -10.21
N VAL A 410 -38.49 12.31 -10.64
CA VAL A 410 -38.77 10.97 -10.11
C VAL A 410 -38.40 9.95 -11.19
N GLN A 411 -37.26 9.30 -11.02
CA GLN A 411 -36.71 8.43 -12.04
C GLN A 411 -37.51 7.10 -12.15
N HIS A 412 -38.00 6.81 -13.37
CA HIS A 412 -38.73 5.56 -13.69
C HIS A 412 -39.84 5.26 -12.67
N LEU A 413 -40.69 6.25 -12.40
CA LEU A 413 -41.80 6.15 -11.43
C LEU A 413 -41.33 5.77 -9.99
N GLY A 414 -40.12 6.16 -9.62
CA GLY A 414 -39.53 5.89 -8.31
C GLY A 414 -38.81 4.53 -8.19
N PHE A 415 -38.94 3.62 -9.15
CA PHE A 415 -38.18 2.36 -9.15
C PHE A 415 -36.69 2.60 -9.39
N GLY A 416 -36.31 3.56 -10.25
CA GLY A 416 -34.94 3.99 -10.47
C GLY A 416 -34.32 4.58 -9.21
N ASP A 417 -35.03 5.47 -8.50
CA ASP A 417 -34.55 6.07 -7.26
C ASP A 417 -34.36 5.01 -6.16
N ARG A 418 -35.27 4.04 -6.05
CA ARG A 418 -35.11 2.90 -5.12
C ARG A 418 -33.88 2.06 -5.45
N ALA A 419 -33.60 1.82 -6.74
CA ALA A 419 -32.42 1.07 -7.16
C ALA A 419 -31.12 1.82 -6.80
N ILE A 420 -31.07 3.14 -7.02
CA ILE A 420 -29.94 4.00 -6.64
C ILE A 420 -29.75 4.00 -5.12
N MET A 421 -30.83 4.12 -4.33
CA MET A 421 -30.76 4.06 -2.87
C MET A 421 -30.22 2.70 -2.38
N ARG A 422 -30.68 1.58 -2.98
CA ARG A 422 -30.18 0.24 -2.64
C ARG A 422 -28.70 0.09 -2.98
N ARG A 423 -28.27 0.59 -4.14
CA ARG A 423 -26.86 0.60 -4.54
C ARG A 423 -26.01 1.36 -3.51
N ASN A 424 -26.35 2.62 -3.20
CA ASN A 424 -25.58 3.41 -2.24
C ASN A 424 -25.64 2.83 -0.81
N ALA A 425 -26.73 2.11 -0.46
CA ALA A 425 -26.78 1.38 0.81
C ALA A 425 -25.83 0.16 0.82
N ALA A 426 -25.71 -0.53 -0.32
CA ALA A 426 -24.73 -1.60 -0.49
C ALA A 426 -23.30 -1.07 -0.48
N ASP A 427 -23.03 0.04 -1.20
CA ASP A 427 -21.71 0.70 -1.20
C ASP A 427 -21.29 1.13 0.21
N LYS A 428 -22.21 1.65 1.01
CA LYS A 428 -21.97 1.98 2.43
C LYS A 428 -21.63 0.72 3.25
N ARG A 429 -22.34 -0.39 3.04
CA ARG A 429 -22.05 -1.67 3.73
C ARG A 429 -20.69 -2.23 3.33
N VAL A 430 -20.32 -2.12 2.05
CA VAL A 430 -18.97 -2.50 1.57
C VAL A 430 -17.91 -1.69 2.30
N ALA A 431 -18.07 -0.37 2.37
CA ALA A 431 -17.13 0.50 3.08
C ALA A 431 -17.03 0.17 4.58
N ASP A 432 -18.16 -0.19 5.25
CA ASP A 432 -18.16 -0.63 6.66
C ASP A 432 -17.37 -1.94 6.84
N LEU A 433 -17.54 -2.90 5.92
CA LEU A 433 -16.83 -4.17 5.96
C LEU A 433 -15.33 -4.00 5.68
N GLU A 434 -14.96 -3.14 4.74
CA GLU A 434 -13.58 -2.77 4.46
C GLU A 434 -12.92 -2.10 5.68
N PHE A 435 -13.64 -1.22 6.38
CA PHE A 435 -13.16 -0.63 7.63
C PHE A 435 -12.91 -1.70 8.71
N ALA A 436 -13.84 -2.64 8.89
CA ALA A 436 -13.67 -3.76 9.82
C ALA A 436 -12.49 -4.66 9.42
N GLN A 437 -12.32 -4.93 8.12
CA GLN A 437 -11.20 -5.71 7.59
C GLN A 437 -9.85 -5.03 7.86
N VAL A 438 -9.76 -3.71 7.66
CA VAL A 438 -8.56 -2.94 8.00
C VAL A 438 -8.27 -3.04 9.49
N GLY A 439 -9.28 -2.92 10.35
CA GLY A 439 -9.13 -3.08 11.80
C GLY A 439 -8.57 -4.45 12.19
N ALA A 440 -9.12 -5.53 11.63
CA ALA A 440 -8.63 -6.88 11.86
C ALA A 440 -7.18 -7.07 11.38
N ARG A 441 -6.84 -6.51 10.20
CA ARG A 441 -5.46 -6.54 9.68
C ARG A 441 -4.50 -5.80 10.60
N VAL A 442 -4.86 -4.61 11.06
CA VAL A 442 -4.04 -3.81 12.00
C VAL A 442 -3.75 -4.60 13.27
N THR A 443 -4.76 -5.25 13.86
CA THR A 443 -4.57 -6.07 15.06
C THR A 443 -3.64 -7.25 14.80
N ALA A 444 -3.80 -7.93 13.66
CA ALA A 444 -2.94 -9.04 13.26
C ALA A 444 -1.49 -8.61 13.00
N ASP A 445 -1.29 -7.47 12.32
CA ASP A 445 0.05 -6.91 12.03
C ASP A 445 0.81 -6.62 13.34
N VAL A 446 0.13 -6.00 14.33
CA VAL A 446 0.74 -5.70 15.64
C VAL A 446 1.09 -6.98 16.39
N ALA A 447 0.17 -7.95 16.43
CA ALA A 447 0.40 -9.23 17.12
C ALA A 447 1.57 -9.99 16.47
N ALA A 448 1.63 -10.03 15.14
CA ALA A 448 2.72 -10.69 14.42
C ALA A 448 4.07 -10.00 14.64
N ALA A 449 4.13 -8.68 14.53
CA ALA A 449 5.37 -7.91 14.75
C ALA A 449 5.86 -8.04 16.21
N HIS A 450 4.93 -8.01 17.18
CA HIS A 450 5.26 -8.20 18.59
C HIS A 450 5.83 -9.61 18.86
N ALA A 451 5.20 -10.65 18.32
CA ALA A 451 5.67 -12.03 18.46
C ALA A 451 7.06 -12.22 17.80
N GLN A 452 7.25 -11.66 16.59
CA GLN A 452 8.56 -11.68 15.91
C GLN A 452 9.65 -10.99 16.74
N ARG A 453 9.34 -9.84 17.34
CA ARG A 453 10.29 -9.13 18.20
C ARG A 453 10.73 -9.96 19.40
N ILE A 454 9.77 -10.56 20.13
CA ILE A 454 10.10 -11.39 21.31
C ILE A 454 10.94 -12.60 20.88
N THR A 455 10.54 -13.29 19.82
CA THR A 455 11.30 -14.45 19.33
C THR A 455 12.72 -14.06 18.91
N ALA A 456 12.84 -12.96 18.16
CA ALA A 456 14.15 -12.48 17.72
C ALA A 456 15.06 -12.06 18.89
N SER A 457 14.52 -11.42 19.95
CA SER A 457 15.31 -11.05 21.12
C SER A 457 15.88 -12.27 21.86
N LEU A 458 15.09 -13.36 21.98
CA LEU A 458 15.57 -14.62 22.55
C LEU A 458 16.62 -15.28 21.65
N GLN A 459 16.41 -15.28 20.35
CA GLN A 459 17.39 -15.82 19.39
C GLN A 459 18.73 -15.10 19.43
N VAL A 460 18.73 -13.76 19.62
CA VAL A 460 19.97 -12.98 19.78
C VAL A 460 20.75 -13.44 21.02
N GLN A 461 20.09 -13.74 22.11
CA GLN A 461 20.76 -14.22 23.34
C GLN A 461 21.44 -15.57 23.09
N GLU A 462 20.69 -16.55 22.58
CA GLU A 462 21.20 -17.91 22.31
C GLU A 462 22.30 -17.92 21.27
N SER A 463 22.13 -17.18 20.18
CA SER A 463 23.15 -17.10 19.12
C SER A 463 24.43 -16.39 19.58
N ARG A 464 24.31 -15.40 20.48
CA ARG A 464 25.47 -14.74 21.10
C ARG A 464 26.29 -15.71 21.94
N GLU A 465 25.66 -16.54 22.75
CA GLU A 465 26.33 -17.57 23.54
C GLU A 465 27.00 -18.60 22.61
N THR A 466 26.32 -19.00 21.53
CA THR A 466 26.87 -19.92 20.51
C THR A 466 28.14 -19.36 19.87
N VAL A 467 28.19 -18.03 19.55
CA VAL A 467 29.39 -17.39 19.01
C VAL A 467 30.54 -17.45 20.02
N PHE A 468 30.25 -17.23 21.32
CA PHE A 468 31.26 -17.28 22.38
C PHE A 468 31.88 -18.68 22.46
N GLU A 469 31.06 -19.73 22.55
CA GLU A 469 31.54 -21.12 22.62
C GLU A 469 32.30 -21.56 21.37
N ALA A 470 31.83 -21.16 20.19
CA ALA A 470 32.49 -21.45 18.92
C ALA A 470 33.87 -20.75 18.80
N LEU A 471 33.97 -19.50 19.28
CA LEU A 471 35.22 -18.76 19.30
C LEU A 471 36.24 -19.39 20.25
N GLU A 472 35.83 -19.76 21.47
CA GLU A 472 36.69 -20.42 22.45
C GLU A 472 37.15 -21.80 21.93
N SER A 473 36.23 -22.58 21.33
CA SER A 473 36.57 -23.84 20.69
C SER A 473 37.61 -23.67 19.59
N LEU A 474 37.46 -22.67 18.71
CA LEU A 474 38.45 -22.41 17.64
C LEU A 474 39.80 -22.03 18.23
N LYS A 475 39.85 -21.17 19.24
CA LYS A 475 41.08 -20.74 19.88
C LYS A 475 41.82 -21.92 20.52
N LEU A 476 41.12 -22.74 21.32
CA LEU A 476 41.71 -23.94 21.94
C LEU A 476 42.24 -24.91 20.89
N ASN A 477 41.55 -25.09 19.79
CA ASN A 477 42.01 -25.97 18.71
C ASN A 477 43.27 -25.44 18.01
N PHE A 478 43.39 -24.13 17.77
CA PHE A 478 44.59 -23.51 17.24
C PHE A 478 45.75 -23.59 18.24
N ASP A 479 45.51 -23.35 19.54
CA ASP A 479 46.52 -23.40 20.59
C ASP A 479 47.06 -24.84 20.75
N ASN A 480 46.18 -25.85 20.76
CA ASN A 480 46.56 -27.26 20.76
C ASN A 480 47.38 -27.66 19.52
N LEU A 481 47.02 -27.14 18.33
CA LEU A 481 47.77 -27.38 17.12
C LEU A 481 49.18 -26.79 17.18
N GLN A 482 49.34 -25.60 17.76
CA GLN A 482 50.67 -24.97 17.94
C GLN A 482 51.52 -25.66 19.01
N GLN A 483 50.91 -26.13 20.11
CA GLN A 483 51.62 -26.85 21.17
C GLN A 483 52.02 -28.29 20.75
N ALA A 484 51.30 -28.90 19.81
CA ALA A 484 51.66 -30.20 19.27
C ALA A 484 52.96 -30.20 18.47
N PHE A 485 53.52 -29.03 18.17
CA PHE A 485 54.83 -28.84 17.54
C PHE A 485 55.93 -29.28 18.50
N GLY A 486 56.29 -30.56 18.45
CA GLY A 486 57.39 -31.12 19.28
C GLY A 486 57.01 -32.13 20.35
N LEU A 487 55.75 -32.37 20.61
CA LEU A 487 55.27 -33.39 21.53
C LEU A 487 54.36 -34.37 20.79
N ALA A 488 54.52 -35.69 21.02
CA ALA A 488 53.78 -36.77 20.37
C ALA A 488 52.26 -36.82 20.69
N ARG A 489 51.59 -35.64 20.79
CA ARG A 489 50.14 -35.51 20.93
C ARG A 489 49.50 -35.21 19.58
N SER A 490 48.73 -36.15 19.11
CA SER A 490 48.16 -36.25 17.78
C SER A 490 46.88 -35.40 17.57
N THR A 491 46.95 -34.06 17.75
CA THR A 491 45.88 -33.22 17.22
C THR A 491 46.08 -33.10 15.72
N ARG A 492 45.23 -33.70 14.94
CA ARG A 492 45.31 -33.64 13.47
C ARG A 492 44.90 -32.24 12.99
N PRO A 493 45.67 -31.63 12.07
CA PRO A 493 45.31 -30.30 11.52
C PRO A 493 43.89 -30.21 10.97
N ILE A 494 43.33 -31.34 10.53
CA ILE A 494 41.97 -31.44 9.98
C ILE A 494 40.89 -31.17 11.04
N GLU A 495 41.17 -31.40 12.33
CA GLU A 495 40.22 -31.17 13.42
C GLU A 495 39.92 -29.69 13.61
N VAL A 496 40.78 -28.77 13.14
CA VAL A 496 40.59 -27.32 13.18
C VAL A 496 39.61 -26.81 12.09
N LEU A 497 39.38 -27.57 11.03
CA LEU A 497 38.44 -27.19 9.95
C LEU A 497 37.00 -27.03 10.46
N GLN A 498 36.56 -27.98 11.29
CA GLN A 498 35.22 -27.96 11.84
C GLN A 498 34.98 -26.73 12.74
N PRO A 499 35.84 -26.36 13.69
CA PRO A 499 35.73 -25.12 14.46
C PRO A 499 35.73 -23.84 13.60
N ILE A 500 36.52 -23.79 12.50
CA ILE A 500 36.49 -22.64 11.57
C ILE A 500 35.09 -22.48 10.94
N GLN A 501 34.53 -23.59 10.45
CA GLN A 501 33.19 -23.57 9.85
C GLN A 501 32.11 -23.29 10.91
N ALA A 502 32.21 -23.88 12.10
CA ALA A 502 31.29 -23.67 13.20
C ALA A 502 31.25 -22.21 13.65
N LEU A 503 32.42 -21.55 13.80
CA LEU A 503 32.48 -20.13 14.14
C LEU A 503 31.87 -19.25 13.03
N ALA A 504 32.18 -19.53 11.78
CA ALA A 504 31.62 -18.78 10.66
C ALA A 504 30.09 -18.88 10.64
N GLN A 505 29.55 -20.10 10.85
CA GLN A 505 28.09 -20.32 10.93
C GLN A 505 27.49 -19.63 12.15
N ALA A 506 28.07 -19.78 13.34
CA ALA A 506 27.58 -19.13 14.55
C ALA A 506 27.51 -17.60 14.41
N ARG A 507 28.50 -16.98 13.76
CA ARG A 507 28.49 -15.53 13.48
C ARG A 507 27.44 -15.14 12.47
N LEU A 508 27.18 -15.96 11.44
CA LEU A 508 26.07 -15.72 10.50
C LEU A 508 24.73 -15.81 11.21
N ASP A 509 24.53 -16.82 12.05
CA ASP A 509 23.29 -17.00 12.80
C ASP A 509 23.05 -15.85 13.79
N TYR A 510 24.11 -15.36 14.44
CA TYR A 510 24.03 -14.18 15.31
C TYR A 510 23.69 -12.91 14.53
N LEU A 511 24.34 -12.68 13.39
CA LEU A 511 24.05 -11.54 12.52
C LEU A 511 22.59 -11.58 12.03
N ASP A 512 22.13 -12.74 11.58
CA ASP A 512 20.77 -12.94 11.10
C ASP A 512 19.75 -12.69 12.24
N SER A 513 20.06 -13.12 13.47
CA SER A 513 19.22 -12.88 14.66
C SER A 513 19.14 -11.38 15.02
N VAL A 514 20.26 -10.67 14.99
CA VAL A 514 20.32 -9.21 15.25
C VAL A 514 19.53 -8.47 14.16
N MET A 515 19.69 -8.84 12.90
CA MET A 515 18.93 -8.22 11.81
C MET A 515 17.43 -8.52 11.91
N ALA A 516 17.05 -9.75 12.24
CA ALA A 516 15.64 -10.10 12.48
C ALA A 516 15.03 -9.26 13.62
N TYR A 517 15.79 -9.03 14.69
CA TYR A 517 15.38 -8.14 15.77
C TYR A 517 15.19 -6.70 15.28
N ASN A 518 16.17 -6.14 14.57
CA ASN A 518 16.08 -4.77 14.04
C ASN A 518 14.90 -4.60 13.05
N HIS A 519 14.70 -5.54 12.13
CA HIS A 519 13.53 -5.54 11.24
C HIS A 519 12.22 -5.57 12.03
N SER A 520 12.15 -6.40 13.09
CA SER A 520 10.94 -6.51 13.92
C SER A 520 10.62 -5.20 14.66
N GLN A 521 11.64 -4.46 15.10
CA GLN A 521 11.49 -3.14 15.72
C GLN A 521 10.87 -2.11 14.77
N PHE A 522 11.37 -2.02 13.52
CA PHE A 522 10.80 -1.12 12.51
C PHE A 522 9.38 -1.53 12.12
N ARG A 523 9.14 -2.83 11.93
CA ARG A 523 7.80 -3.35 11.63
C ARG A 523 6.82 -3.06 12.76
N LEU A 524 7.22 -3.24 14.01
CA LEU A 524 6.37 -2.95 15.16
C LEU A 524 6.08 -1.45 15.26
N LYS A 525 7.08 -0.59 15.06
CA LYS A 525 6.90 0.87 15.06
C LYS A 525 5.90 1.33 13.98
N ARG A 526 6.02 0.80 12.76
CA ARG A 526 5.04 1.02 11.68
C ARG A 526 3.68 0.43 12.05
N ALA A 527 3.64 -0.77 12.68
CA ALA A 527 2.40 -1.45 13.03
C ALA A 527 1.58 -0.67 14.06
N ILE A 528 2.18 0.08 14.96
CA ILE A 528 1.48 0.97 15.92
C ILE A 528 1.15 2.35 15.32
N GLY A 529 1.46 2.59 14.04
CA GLY A 529 1.13 3.84 13.34
C GLY A 529 2.12 4.98 13.53
N GLN A 530 3.29 4.72 14.10
CA GLN A 530 4.38 5.69 14.21
C GLN A 530 5.26 5.66 12.96
N GLN A 531 5.92 6.78 12.67
CA GLN A 531 6.92 6.82 11.60
C GLN A 531 8.13 5.95 11.98
N PRO A 532 8.59 5.10 11.08
CA PRO A 532 9.77 4.25 11.28
C PRO A 532 11.03 5.01 11.61
#